data_7763bffab531b030670a029eb6245b7e
#
_entry.id   7763bffab531b030670a029eb6245b7e
#
_cell.length_a   1.000
_cell.length_b   1.000
_cell.length_c   1.000
_cell.angle_alpha   90.00
_cell.angle_beta   90.00
_cell.angle_gamma   90.00
#
_symmetry.space_group_name_H-M   'P 1'
#
loop_
_entity.id
_entity.type
_entity.pdbx_description
1 polymer ?
#
loop_
_entity_poly.entity_id
_entity_poly.type
_entity_poly.pdbx_seq_one_letter_code
_entity_poly.pdbx_strand_id
1 'polypeptide(L)'
;MKKSFICSLICHNGIVGGGLYIEDNAITYKTNKLTVDRKYRNLVLPLNEICELTWKGIVFPVATFHMASGEKYKVIIFNKRRFKKYYAEVKQH
;
A
#
# COMPACT_ATOMS: atom_id res chain seq x y z
N MET A 1 3.43 11.92 11.51
CA MET A 1 4.56 11.54 10.66
C MET A 1 4.03 11.09 9.30
N LYS A 2 4.68 11.52 8.22
CA LYS A 2 4.27 11.13 6.87
C LYS A 2 5.51 10.69 6.09
N LYS A 3 5.53 9.44 5.63
CA LYS A 3 6.62 8.91 4.84
C LYS A 3 6.11 8.47 3.48
N SER A 4 6.84 8.77 2.43
CA SER A 4 6.42 8.46 1.06
C SER A 4 7.31 7.41 0.43
N PHE A 5 6.70 6.61 -0.46
CA PHE A 5 7.36 5.51 -1.14
C PHE A 5 6.90 5.47 -2.58
N ILE A 6 7.80 5.10 -3.49
CA ILE A 6 7.43 4.79 -4.86
C ILE A 6 6.88 3.38 -4.90
N CYS A 7 5.74 3.20 -5.53
CA CYS A 7 5.09 1.89 -5.56
C CYS A 7 4.28 1.70 -6.84
N SER A 8 3.76 0.49 -7.01
CA SER A 8 2.86 0.17 -8.12
C SER A 8 1.74 -0.70 -7.58
N LEU A 9 0.51 -0.24 -7.77
CA LEU A 9 -0.67 -0.98 -7.34
C LEU A 9 -1.02 -2.03 -8.39
N ILE A 10 -1.25 -3.27 -7.94
CA ILE A 10 -1.65 -4.36 -8.83
C ILE A 10 -3.17 -4.42 -8.84
N CYS A 11 -3.77 -4.05 -9.98
CA CYS A 11 -5.21 -4.09 -10.19
C CYS A 11 -5.55 -5.24 -11.12
N HIS A 12 -6.83 -5.59 -11.21
CA HIS A 12 -7.24 -6.67 -12.12
C HIS A 12 -6.98 -6.32 -13.59
N ASN A 13 -6.89 -5.06 -13.94
CA ASN A 13 -6.62 -4.64 -15.31
C ASN A 13 -5.22 -4.08 -15.49
N GLY A 14 -4.29 -4.39 -14.60
CA GLY A 14 -2.90 -4.06 -14.79
C GLY A 14 -2.18 -3.54 -13.56
N ILE A 15 -0.98 -3.05 -13.77
CA ILE A 15 -0.11 -2.50 -12.74
C ILE A 15 -0.04 -0.98 -12.93
N VAL A 16 -0.32 -0.22 -11.89
CA VAL A 16 -0.39 1.23 -11.97
C VAL A 16 0.59 1.87 -11.00
N GLY A 17 1.55 2.60 -11.52
CA GLY A 17 2.54 3.31 -10.69
C GLY A 17 1.93 4.48 -9.96
N GLY A 18 2.43 4.75 -8.76
CA GLY A 18 1.95 5.87 -7.95
C GLY A 18 2.80 6.04 -6.71
N GLY A 19 2.26 6.77 -5.74
CA GLY A 19 2.90 7.01 -4.46
C GLY A 19 2.15 6.35 -3.33
N LEU A 20 2.89 5.80 -2.39
CA LEU A 20 2.34 5.23 -1.17
C LEU A 20 2.81 6.06 0.02
N TYR A 21 1.90 6.40 0.90
CA TYR A 21 2.19 7.28 2.03
C TYR A 21 1.80 6.59 3.33
N ILE A 22 2.76 6.51 4.25
CA ILE A 22 2.48 6.06 5.62
C ILE A 22 2.19 7.29 6.46
N GLU A 23 1.00 7.35 7.01
CA GLU A 23 0.58 8.42 7.92
C GLU A 23 0.30 7.80 9.29
N ASP A 24 -0.01 8.63 10.28
CA ASP A 24 -0.15 8.15 11.65
C ASP A 24 -1.28 7.15 11.83
N ASN A 25 -2.34 7.25 11.03
CA ASN A 25 -3.51 6.39 11.18
C ASN A 25 -3.93 5.68 9.90
N ALA A 26 -3.17 5.83 8.80
CA ALA A 26 -3.58 5.23 7.53
C ALA A 26 -2.40 5.05 6.58
N ILE A 27 -2.55 4.10 5.67
CA ILE A 27 -1.70 3.95 4.49
C ILE A 27 -2.51 4.46 3.31
N THR A 28 -1.96 5.40 2.56
CA THR A 28 -2.68 6.02 1.44
C THR A 28 -1.91 5.80 0.15
N TYR A 29 -2.60 5.29 -0.87
CA TYR A 29 -2.06 5.15 -2.22
C TYR A 29 -2.67 6.21 -3.11
N LYS A 30 -1.84 6.93 -3.86
CA LYS A 30 -2.31 7.97 -4.78
C LYS A 30 -1.67 7.80 -6.14
N THR A 31 -2.46 7.97 -7.19
CA THR A 31 -1.97 8.01 -8.56
C THR A 31 -2.77 9.04 -9.35
N ASN A 32 -2.10 9.66 -10.33
CA ASN A 32 -2.79 10.58 -11.25
C ASN A 32 -3.12 9.93 -12.57
N LYS A 33 -3.02 8.60 -12.68
CA LYS A 33 -3.40 7.87 -13.88
C LYS A 33 -4.92 7.84 -14.01
N LEU A 34 -5.43 8.34 -15.13
CA LEU A 34 -6.87 8.42 -15.35
C LEU A 34 -7.49 7.13 -15.86
N THR A 35 -6.64 6.14 -16.22
CA THR A 35 -7.10 4.87 -16.76
C THR A 35 -7.57 3.88 -15.70
N VAL A 36 -7.37 4.20 -14.42
CA VAL A 36 -7.80 3.32 -13.34
C VAL A 36 -9.13 3.81 -12.77
N ASP A 37 -9.85 2.90 -12.11
CA ASP A 37 -11.09 3.24 -11.44
C ASP A 37 -10.85 4.33 -10.39
N ARG A 38 -11.85 5.16 -10.20
CA ARG A 38 -11.72 6.32 -9.31
C ARG A 38 -11.27 5.93 -7.90
N LYS A 39 -11.74 4.78 -7.40
CA LYS A 39 -11.39 4.34 -6.04
C LYS A 39 -9.89 4.04 -5.89
N TYR A 40 -9.20 3.72 -6.98
CA TYR A 40 -7.77 3.41 -6.94
C TYR A 40 -6.89 4.64 -7.16
N ARG A 41 -7.49 5.79 -7.50
CA ARG A 41 -6.71 7.02 -7.65
C ARG A 41 -6.31 7.62 -6.32
N ASN A 42 -7.11 7.37 -5.29
CA ASN A 42 -6.84 7.83 -3.93
C ASN A 42 -7.40 6.80 -2.96
N LEU A 43 -6.60 5.78 -2.67
CA LEU A 43 -7.02 4.65 -1.85
C LEU A 43 -6.49 4.83 -0.44
N VAL A 44 -7.39 4.90 0.54
CA VAL A 44 -7.03 5.06 1.94
C VAL A 44 -7.28 3.76 2.67
N LEU A 45 -6.24 3.24 3.33
CA LEU A 45 -6.33 2.01 4.12
C LEU A 45 -6.11 2.37 5.59
N PRO A 46 -7.18 2.51 6.38
CA PRO A 46 -7.02 2.81 7.81
C PRO A 46 -6.22 1.71 8.50
N LEU A 47 -5.25 2.10 9.31
CA LEU A 47 -4.35 1.14 9.97
C LEU A 47 -5.12 0.15 10.86
N ASN A 48 -6.18 0.60 11.52
CA ASN A 48 -6.96 -0.28 12.38
C ASN A 48 -7.83 -1.27 11.61
N GLU A 49 -7.92 -1.14 10.28
CA GLU A 49 -8.65 -2.08 9.44
C GLU A 49 -7.72 -3.01 8.68
N ILE A 50 -6.40 -2.81 8.78
CA ILE A 50 -5.42 -3.71 8.18
C ILE A 50 -5.16 -4.84 9.18
N CYS A 51 -5.66 -6.04 8.87
CA CYS A 51 -5.50 -7.20 9.76
C CYS A 51 -4.11 -7.81 9.64
N GLU A 52 -3.55 -7.81 8.44
CA GLU A 52 -2.29 -8.48 8.20
C GLU A 52 -1.63 -7.89 6.97
N LEU A 53 -0.30 -7.87 6.97
CA LEU A 53 0.51 -7.48 5.82
C LEU A 53 1.44 -8.63 5.48
N THR A 54 1.30 -9.20 4.30
CA THR A 54 2.15 -10.30 3.84
C THR A 54 2.99 -9.85 2.66
N TRP A 55 4.14 -10.51 2.48
CA TRP A 55 5.09 -10.16 1.43
C TRP A 55 5.37 -11.38 0.54
N LYS A 56 5.44 -11.15 -0.77
CA LYS A 56 5.79 -12.15 -1.75
C LYS A 56 6.70 -11.53 -2.80
N GLY A 57 7.36 -12.38 -3.58
CA GLY A 57 8.19 -11.95 -4.69
C GLY A 57 9.66 -11.89 -4.32
N ILE A 58 10.50 -12.41 -5.23
CA ILE A 58 11.95 -12.43 -5.05
C ILE A 58 12.57 -11.18 -5.67
N VAL A 59 12.16 -10.84 -6.91
CA VAL A 59 12.72 -9.70 -7.63
C VAL A 59 12.01 -8.41 -7.22
N PHE A 60 10.67 -8.43 -7.22
CA PHE A 60 9.87 -7.28 -6.82
C PHE A 60 9.09 -7.61 -5.55
N PRO A 61 9.30 -6.87 -4.46
CA PRO A 61 8.59 -7.17 -3.21
C PRO A 61 7.13 -6.71 -3.32
N VAL A 62 6.22 -7.67 -3.29
CA VAL A 62 4.78 -7.42 -3.35
C VAL A 62 4.20 -7.51 -1.96
N ALA A 63 3.67 -6.40 -1.47
CA ALA A 63 2.97 -6.34 -0.19
C ALA A 63 1.49 -6.56 -0.42
N THR A 64 0.87 -7.45 0.36
CA THR A 64 -0.57 -7.65 0.34
C THR A 64 -1.17 -7.17 1.66
N PHE A 65 -2.01 -6.15 1.57
CA PHE A 65 -2.74 -5.63 2.73
C PHE A 65 -4.05 -6.38 2.85
N HIS A 66 -4.21 -7.15 3.93
CA HIS A 66 -5.42 -7.92 4.21
C HIS A 66 -6.33 -7.09 5.12
N MET A 67 -7.46 -6.67 4.59
CA MET A 67 -8.37 -5.78 5.30
C MET A 67 -9.41 -6.56 6.11
N ALA A 68 -9.90 -5.94 7.16
CA ALA A 68 -10.95 -6.52 8.01
C ALA A 68 -12.21 -6.86 7.22
N SER A 69 -12.49 -6.13 6.15
CA SER A 69 -13.62 -6.39 5.26
C SER A 69 -13.47 -7.65 4.42
N GLY A 70 -12.27 -8.23 4.39
CA GLY A 70 -11.94 -9.34 3.49
C GLY A 70 -11.30 -8.92 2.20
N GLU A 71 -11.25 -7.62 1.92
CA GLU A 71 -10.57 -7.12 0.72
C GLU A 71 -9.07 -7.24 0.86
N LYS A 72 -8.39 -7.40 -0.28
CA LYS A 72 -6.94 -7.49 -0.34
C LYS A 72 -6.42 -6.51 -1.39
N TYR A 73 -5.36 -5.79 -1.02
CA TYR A 73 -4.73 -4.85 -1.95
C TYR A 73 -3.26 -5.23 -2.09
N LYS A 74 -2.82 -5.46 -3.32
CA LYS A 74 -1.44 -5.86 -3.62
C LYS A 74 -0.69 -4.69 -4.21
N VAL A 75 0.45 -4.38 -3.61
CA VAL A 75 1.27 -3.24 -4.01
C VAL A 75 2.73 -3.65 -4.08
N ILE A 76 3.38 -3.34 -5.20
CA ILE A 76 4.83 -3.51 -5.31
C ILE A 76 5.48 -2.29 -4.66
N ILE A 77 6.24 -2.50 -3.58
CA ILE A 77 6.88 -1.42 -2.86
C ILE A 77 8.39 -1.53 -3.07
N PHE A 78 8.98 -0.54 -3.75
CA PHE A 78 10.37 -0.66 -4.19
C PHE A 78 11.40 -0.51 -3.08
N ASN A 79 11.02 0.06 -1.94
CA ASN A 79 11.92 0.13 -0.78
C ASN A 79 11.31 -0.61 0.40
N LYS A 80 11.31 -1.94 0.28
CA LYS A 80 10.67 -2.83 1.26
C LYS A 80 11.19 -2.64 2.67
N ARG A 81 12.53 -2.57 2.83
CA ARG A 81 13.17 -2.48 4.14
C ARG A 81 12.74 -1.20 4.87
N ARG A 82 12.77 -0.07 4.16
CA ARG A 82 12.37 1.20 4.72
C ARG A 82 10.87 1.21 5.05
N PHE A 83 10.07 0.63 4.16
CA PHE A 83 8.63 0.56 4.39
C PHE A 83 8.31 -0.27 5.64
N LYS A 84 8.93 -1.45 5.77
CA LYS A 84 8.69 -2.31 6.93
C LYS A 84 9.02 -1.60 8.24
N LYS A 85 10.10 -0.82 8.25
CA LYS A 85 10.51 -0.08 9.43
C LYS A 85 9.44 0.91 9.88
N TYR A 86 8.97 1.75 8.96
CA TYR A 86 7.98 2.78 9.30
C TYR A 86 6.59 2.20 9.53
N TYR A 87 6.25 1.15 8.80
CA TYR A 87 4.97 0.48 9.03
C TYR A 87 4.90 -0.11 10.44
N ALA A 88 5.98 -0.74 10.89
CA ALA A 88 6.02 -1.29 12.25
C ALA A 88 5.86 -0.19 13.30
N GLU A 89 6.47 0.98 13.07
CA GLU A 89 6.36 2.09 14.00
C GLU A 89 4.91 2.56 14.15
N VAL A 90 4.20 2.78 13.03
CA VAL A 90 2.83 3.28 13.10
C VAL A 90 1.84 2.24 13.60
N LYS A 91 2.08 0.95 13.34
CA LYS A 91 1.20 -0.13 13.80
C LYS A 91 1.31 -0.37 15.31
N GLN A 92 2.41 0.04 15.94
CA GLN A 92 2.60 -0.14 17.38
C GLN A 92 1.86 0.91 18.21
N HIS A 93 1.34 1.94 17.59
CA HIS A 93 0.62 3.01 18.31
C HIS A 93 -0.92 2.84 18.18
#